data_531d0213d3a0996af562f70c924d2ff1
#
_entry.id   531d0213d3a0996af562f70c924d2ff1
#
_cell.length_a   1.000
_cell.length_b   1.000
_cell.length_c   1.000
_cell.angle_alpha   90.00
_cell.angle_beta   90.00
_cell.angle_gamma   90.00
#
_symmetry.space_group_name_H-M   'P 1'
#
loop_
_entity.id
_entity.type
_entity.pdbx_description
1 polymer ?
#
loop_
_entity_poly.entity_id
_entity_poly.type
_entity_poly.pdbx_seq_one_letter_code
_entity_poly.pdbx_strand_id
1 'polypeptide(L)'
;MNLLHKTTAPGENNRKADNSDRKELFPKERRPHPAAYHKEQWAFLSDISLRENIAYQMQYLEFLVNLYNEYQIYLTVESLLCKDILGAVGGIVEAALFDMIYTAKAAAGMPMGVRNDFVALLGEAYHSFKLLDKSEWSYFHELRKVRNYVHLKAADFQEHTAYTVEEANEALQMLEQFRQKFIKTQ
;
A
#
# COMPACT_ATOMS: atom_id res chain seq x y z
N MET A 1 22.39 12.32 21.60
CA MET A 1 21.35 11.85 20.70
C MET A 1 21.95 10.79 19.78
N ASN A 2 21.94 9.53 20.24
CA ASN A 2 22.73 8.45 19.62
C ASN A 2 21.79 7.44 18.98
N LEU A 3 21.53 7.61 17.68
CA LEU A 3 20.73 6.67 16.88
C LEU A 3 21.58 5.65 16.10
N LEU A 4 22.90 5.73 16.23
CA LEU A 4 23.81 4.73 15.67
C LEU A 4 24.87 4.43 16.71
N HIS A 5 24.69 3.35 17.45
CA HIS A 5 25.72 2.86 18.33
C HIS A 5 26.92 2.33 17.54
N LYS A 6 28.00 3.11 17.65
CA LYS A 6 29.42 2.75 17.58
C LYS A 6 29.73 1.42 16.92
N THR A 7 30.18 1.50 15.72
CA THR A 7 31.14 0.59 15.12
C THR A 7 32.45 0.66 15.91
N THR A 8 32.72 -0.32 16.73
CA THR A 8 34.10 -0.67 17.11
C THR A 8 34.78 -1.32 15.92
N ALA A 9 36.00 -0.94 15.67
CA ALA A 9 36.81 -1.35 14.55
C ALA A 9 36.90 -2.89 14.38
N PRO A 10 37.13 -3.38 13.16
CA PRO A 10 37.04 -4.79 12.83
C PRO A 10 38.27 -5.55 13.36
N GLY A 11 38.01 -6.42 14.31
CA GLY A 11 38.88 -7.56 14.53
C GLY A 11 38.44 -8.64 13.54
N GLU A 12 39.34 -9.00 12.63
CA GLU A 12 39.18 -10.15 11.76
C GLU A 12 38.91 -11.40 12.59
N ASN A 13 37.73 -11.95 12.47
CA ASN A 13 37.47 -13.34 12.78
C ASN A 13 36.40 -13.87 11.84
N ASN A 14 36.85 -14.61 10.86
CA ASN A 14 36.14 -15.38 9.91
C ASN A 14 35.36 -16.51 10.63
N ARG A 15 34.27 -16.15 11.33
CA ARG A 15 33.30 -17.11 11.84
C ARG A 15 32.16 -17.14 10.87
N LYS A 16 31.92 -18.30 10.26
CA LYS A 16 30.62 -18.62 9.65
C LYS A 16 29.57 -18.20 10.66
N ALA A 17 28.85 -17.13 10.34
CA ALA A 17 27.75 -16.64 11.17
C ALA A 17 26.72 -17.75 11.23
N ASP A 18 26.63 -18.41 12.37
CA ASP A 18 25.53 -19.29 12.70
C ASP A 18 24.27 -18.40 12.65
N ASN A 19 23.31 -18.78 11.79
CA ASN A 19 22.09 -18.04 11.56
C ASN A 19 21.13 -18.10 12.77
N SER A 20 21.53 -18.82 13.84
CA SER A 20 20.73 -18.99 15.07
C SER A 20 20.74 -17.74 15.96
N ASP A 21 21.72 -16.85 15.83
CA ASP A 21 21.87 -15.64 16.66
C ASP A 21 21.38 -14.35 16.00
N ARG A 22 20.72 -14.42 14.85
CA ARG A 22 19.98 -13.27 14.37
C ARG A 22 18.85 -13.01 15.35
N LYS A 23 19.04 -12.06 16.27
CA LYS A 23 17.95 -11.45 17.01
C LYS A 23 16.85 -11.20 16.00
N GLU A 24 15.70 -11.88 16.19
CA GLU A 24 14.53 -11.59 15.39
C GLU A 24 14.26 -10.09 15.51
N LEU A 25 14.48 -9.35 14.44
CA LEU A 25 14.28 -7.89 14.40
C LEU A 25 12.82 -7.53 14.73
N PHE A 26 11.92 -8.50 14.56
CA PHE A 26 10.51 -8.38 14.89
C PHE A 26 10.06 -9.57 15.73
N PRO A 27 9.43 -9.35 16.89
CA PRO A 27 8.72 -10.39 17.63
C PRO A 27 7.73 -11.10 16.73
N LYS A 28 7.50 -12.40 16.96
CA LYS A 28 6.59 -13.21 16.11
C LYS A 28 5.19 -12.61 16.03
N GLU A 29 4.72 -12.02 17.13
CA GLU A 29 3.41 -11.39 17.27
C GLU A 29 3.25 -10.11 16.43
N ARG A 30 4.37 -9.56 15.92
CA ARG A 30 4.41 -8.30 15.17
C ARG A 30 4.90 -8.47 13.74
N ARG A 31 4.98 -9.72 13.27
CA ARG A 31 5.30 -9.96 11.88
C ARG A 31 4.08 -9.68 11.02
N PRO A 32 4.26 -9.06 9.86
CA PRO A 32 3.18 -9.00 8.88
C PRO A 32 2.65 -10.39 8.55
N HIS A 33 1.36 -10.50 8.30
CA HIS A 33 0.77 -11.75 7.85
C HIS A 33 1.47 -12.26 6.58
N PRO A 34 1.53 -13.57 6.36
CA PRO A 34 2.12 -14.12 5.14
C PRO A 34 1.30 -13.70 3.91
N ALA A 35 1.94 -13.60 2.74
CA ALA A 35 1.27 -13.22 1.50
C ALA A 35 0.05 -14.10 1.18
N ALA A 36 0.07 -15.39 1.56
CA ALA A 36 -1.06 -16.29 1.39
C ALA A 36 -2.34 -15.78 2.08
N TYR A 37 -2.22 -15.24 3.30
CA TYR A 37 -3.33 -14.64 4.03
C TYR A 37 -3.96 -13.48 3.25
N HIS A 38 -3.16 -12.58 2.73
CA HIS A 38 -3.66 -11.45 1.95
C HIS A 38 -4.23 -11.91 0.59
N LYS A 39 -3.62 -12.89 -0.06
CA LYS A 39 -4.15 -13.47 -1.30
C LYS A 39 -5.57 -13.98 -1.17
N GLU A 40 -5.89 -14.63 -0.05
CA GLU A 40 -7.25 -15.08 0.25
C GLU A 40 -8.23 -13.93 0.39
N GLN A 41 -7.80 -12.84 1.03
CA GLN A 41 -8.64 -11.66 1.23
C GLN A 41 -8.90 -10.84 -0.05
N TRP A 42 -8.07 -11.02 -1.07
CA TRP A 42 -8.21 -10.41 -2.39
C TRP A 42 -8.63 -11.43 -3.47
N ALA A 43 -9.24 -12.55 -3.04
CA ALA A 43 -9.65 -13.64 -3.94
C ALA A 43 -10.69 -13.23 -5.00
N PHE A 44 -11.39 -12.12 -4.80
CA PHE A 44 -12.34 -11.55 -5.76
C PHE A 44 -11.67 -10.98 -7.02
N LEU A 45 -10.36 -10.74 -7.02
CA LEU A 45 -9.60 -10.33 -8.20
C LEU A 45 -9.32 -11.54 -9.11
N SER A 46 -9.41 -11.33 -10.42
CA SER A 46 -9.26 -12.38 -11.42
C SER A 46 -7.80 -12.67 -11.78
N ASP A 47 -6.98 -11.63 -11.86
CA ASP A 47 -5.55 -11.76 -12.20
C ASP A 47 -4.75 -12.26 -11.01
N ILE A 48 -4.22 -13.49 -11.13
CA ILE A 48 -3.43 -14.16 -10.07
C ILE A 48 -2.14 -13.39 -9.76
N SER A 49 -1.46 -12.89 -10.79
CA SER A 49 -0.20 -12.15 -10.62
C SER A 49 -0.44 -10.81 -9.93
N LEU A 50 -1.51 -10.12 -10.32
CA LEU A 50 -1.89 -8.86 -9.69
C LEU A 50 -2.30 -9.06 -8.22
N ARG A 51 -3.05 -10.12 -7.95
CA ARG A 51 -3.42 -10.52 -6.57
C ARG A 51 -2.20 -10.81 -5.72
N GLU A 52 -1.18 -11.42 -6.28
CA GLU A 52 0.09 -11.67 -5.60
C GLU A 52 0.85 -10.38 -5.29
N ASN A 53 0.94 -9.47 -6.25
CA ASN A 53 1.55 -8.16 -6.06
C ASN A 53 0.83 -7.33 -5.00
N ILE A 54 -0.51 -7.36 -4.99
CA ILE A 54 -1.31 -6.71 -3.94
C ILE A 54 -1.03 -7.34 -2.57
N ALA A 55 -0.91 -8.67 -2.50
CA ALA A 55 -0.59 -9.35 -1.24
C ALA A 55 0.77 -8.90 -0.67
N TYR A 56 1.78 -8.70 -1.51
CA TYR A 56 3.07 -8.16 -1.09
C TYR A 56 2.98 -6.70 -0.63
N GLN A 57 2.16 -5.89 -1.28
CA GLN A 57 1.91 -4.51 -0.85
C GLN A 57 1.16 -4.46 0.49
N MET A 58 0.22 -5.37 0.73
CA MET A 58 -0.46 -5.49 2.02
C MET A 58 0.50 -5.89 3.15
N GLN A 59 1.44 -6.81 2.89
CA GLN A 59 2.50 -7.12 3.84
C GLN A 59 3.37 -5.89 4.15
N TYR A 60 3.68 -5.10 3.12
CA TYR A 60 4.45 -3.86 3.30
C TYR A 60 3.68 -2.84 4.13
N LEU A 61 2.39 -2.67 3.89
CA LEU A 61 1.55 -1.80 4.73
C LEU A 61 1.51 -2.24 6.20
N GLU A 62 1.34 -3.53 6.46
CA GLU A 62 1.41 -4.05 7.85
C GLU A 62 2.78 -3.80 8.48
N PHE A 63 3.84 -3.95 7.71
CA PHE A 63 5.20 -3.64 8.18
C PHE A 63 5.33 -2.16 8.56
N LEU A 64 4.85 -1.23 7.72
CA LEU A 64 4.91 0.21 8.01
C LEU A 64 4.10 0.58 9.26
N VAL A 65 2.90 0.00 9.42
CA VAL A 65 2.06 0.20 10.62
C VAL A 65 2.76 -0.34 11.87
N ASN A 66 3.37 -1.52 11.79
CA ASN A 66 4.12 -2.08 12.90
C ASN A 66 5.33 -1.22 13.25
N LEU A 67 6.06 -0.75 12.22
CA LEU A 67 7.19 0.15 12.40
C LEU A 67 6.79 1.43 13.13
N TYR A 68 5.67 2.05 12.73
CA TYR A 68 5.15 3.24 13.41
C TYR A 68 4.81 2.96 14.87
N ASN A 69 4.18 1.84 15.16
CA ASN A 69 3.73 1.48 16.51
C ASN A 69 4.88 1.06 17.45
N GLU A 70 6.00 0.60 16.90
CA GLU A 70 7.13 0.08 17.70
C GLU A 70 8.21 1.12 17.96
N TYR A 71 8.37 2.06 17.05
CA TYR A 71 9.41 3.06 17.12
C TYR A 71 8.83 4.45 17.39
N GLN A 72 9.54 5.23 18.17
CA GLN A 72 9.23 6.65 18.30
C GLN A 72 9.69 7.37 17.03
N ILE A 73 8.76 7.57 16.10
CA ILE A 73 9.00 8.22 14.83
C ILE A 73 8.51 9.66 14.93
N TYR A 74 9.30 10.61 14.45
CA TYR A 74 9.02 12.03 14.62
C TYR A 74 9.20 12.81 13.34
N LEU A 75 8.45 13.91 13.24
CA LEU A 75 8.64 14.98 12.25
C LEU A 75 8.72 14.45 10.80
N THR A 76 9.80 14.77 10.12
CA THR A 76 9.98 14.43 8.70
C THR A 76 9.90 12.93 8.42
N VAL A 77 10.43 12.08 9.32
CA VAL A 77 10.39 10.61 9.13
C VAL A 77 8.97 10.09 9.28
N GLU A 78 8.18 10.62 10.21
CA GLU A 78 6.76 10.31 10.36
C GLU A 78 5.97 10.69 9.10
N SER A 79 6.18 11.90 8.61
CA SER A 79 5.52 12.38 7.39
C SER A 79 5.89 11.53 6.16
N LEU A 80 7.15 11.11 6.02
CA LEU A 80 7.58 10.23 4.93
C LEU A 80 6.95 8.84 5.04
N LEU A 81 6.86 8.29 6.24
CA LEU A 81 6.19 7.00 6.47
C LEU A 81 4.70 7.09 6.15
N CYS A 82 4.02 8.15 6.56
CA CYS A 82 2.63 8.42 6.19
C CYS A 82 2.47 8.52 4.66
N LYS A 83 3.38 9.22 3.98
CA LYS A 83 3.41 9.30 2.51
C LYS A 83 3.52 7.93 1.86
N ASP A 84 4.38 7.06 2.38
CA ASP A 84 4.57 5.70 1.85
C ASP A 84 3.29 4.87 2.03
N ILE A 85 2.60 4.98 3.17
CA ILE A 85 1.30 4.34 3.40
C ILE A 85 0.27 4.82 2.38
N LEU A 86 0.12 6.13 2.20
CA LEU A 86 -0.81 6.74 1.24
C LEU A 86 -0.51 6.27 -0.20
N GLY A 87 0.76 6.25 -0.58
CA GLY A 87 1.22 5.79 -1.89
C GLY A 87 0.90 4.32 -2.13
N ALA A 88 1.16 3.46 -1.15
CA ALA A 88 0.89 2.02 -1.23
C ALA A 88 -0.63 1.75 -1.34
N VAL A 89 -1.46 2.43 -0.53
CA VAL A 89 -2.93 2.34 -0.62
C VAL A 89 -3.41 2.74 -2.01
N GLY A 90 -2.94 3.87 -2.53
CA GLY A 90 -3.29 4.33 -3.87
C GLY A 90 -2.93 3.33 -4.96
N GLY A 91 -1.74 2.71 -4.87
CA GLY A 91 -1.28 1.68 -5.80
C GLY A 91 -2.12 0.39 -5.74
N ILE A 92 -2.51 -0.04 -4.55
CA ILE A 92 -3.39 -1.21 -4.37
C ILE A 92 -4.77 -0.97 -4.98
N VAL A 93 -5.38 0.19 -4.71
CA VAL A 93 -6.71 0.53 -5.25
C VAL A 93 -6.66 0.64 -6.77
N GLU A 94 -5.64 1.30 -7.34
CA GLU A 94 -5.45 1.39 -8.79
C GLU A 94 -5.36 0.00 -9.43
N ALA A 95 -4.55 -0.87 -8.89
CA ALA A 95 -4.37 -2.23 -9.38
C ALA A 95 -5.66 -3.04 -9.30
N ALA A 96 -6.37 -2.97 -8.16
CA ALA A 96 -7.63 -3.68 -7.98
C ALA A 96 -8.71 -3.19 -8.96
N LEU A 97 -8.88 -1.87 -9.12
CA LEU A 97 -9.83 -1.31 -10.07
C LEU A 97 -9.51 -1.69 -11.52
N PHE A 98 -8.22 -1.76 -11.88
CA PHE A 98 -7.80 -2.20 -13.19
C PHE A 98 -8.32 -3.62 -13.50
N ASP A 99 -8.07 -4.59 -12.62
CA ASP A 99 -8.52 -5.97 -12.79
C ASP A 99 -10.04 -6.09 -12.82
N MET A 100 -10.72 -5.40 -11.91
CA MET A 100 -12.18 -5.44 -11.81
C MET A 100 -12.87 -4.86 -13.05
N ILE A 101 -12.37 -3.74 -13.57
CA ILE A 101 -12.90 -3.11 -14.79
C ILE A 101 -12.61 -4.01 -16.00
N TYR A 102 -11.40 -4.58 -16.08
CA TYR A 102 -11.02 -5.50 -17.14
C TYR A 102 -11.97 -6.72 -17.17
N THR A 103 -12.18 -7.32 -16.02
CA THR A 103 -13.08 -8.48 -15.86
C THR A 103 -14.54 -8.13 -16.19
N ALA A 104 -15.01 -6.96 -15.73
CA ALA A 104 -16.36 -6.49 -16.04
C ALA A 104 -16.57 -6.23 -17.54
N LYS A 105 -15.59 -5.65 -18.23
CA LYS A 105 -15.61 -5.46 -19.69
C LYS A 105 -15.65 -6.78 -20.43
N ALA A 106 -14.81 -7.73 -20.01
CA ALA A 106 -14.80 -9.07 -20.61
C ALA A 106 -16.16 -9.76 -20.49
N ALA A 107 -16.78 -9.71 -19.31
CA ALA A 107 -18.09 -10.28 -19.06
C ALA A 107 -19.21 -9.61 -19.89
N ALA A 108 -19.08 -8.31 -20.16
CA ALA A 108 -20.03 -7.54 -20.96
C ALA A 108 -19.77 -7.61 -22.48
N GLY A 109 -18.73 -8.32 -22.93
CA GLY A 109 -18.35 -8.37 -24.36
C GLY A 109 -17.88 -7.02 -24.90
N MET A 110 -17.41 -6.12 -24.04
CA MET A 110 -16.94 -4.78 -24.41
C MET A 110 -15.49 -4.83 -24.92
N PRO A 111 -15.05 -3.81 -25.70
CA PRO A 111 -13.65 -3.72 -26.11
C PRO A 111 -12.71 -3.70 -24.89
N MET A 112 -11.65 -4.49 -24.95
CA MET A 112 -10.73 -4.75 -23.83
C MET A 112 -9.73 -3.61 -23.55
N GLY A 113 -9.85 -2.45 -24.21
CA GLY A 113 -9.02 -1.29 -23.91
C GLY A 113 -9.33 -0.72 -22.53
N VAL A 114 -8.44 -0.98 -21.55
CA VAL A 114 -8.48 -0.32 -20.24
C VAL A 114 -7.39 0.74 -20.24
N ARG A 115 -7.77 1.97 -19.85
CA ARG A 115 -6.79 3.04 -19.67
C ARG A 115 -5.95 2.75 -18.42
N ASN A 116 -4.64 2.91 -18.53
CA ASN A 116 -3.71 2.63 -17.43
C ASN A 116 -3.51 3.83 -16.49
N ASP A 117 -4.22 4.95 -16.72
CA ASP A 117 -4.12 6.07 -15.80
C ASP A 117 -5.18 5.99 -14.70
N PHE A 118 -4.76 6.24 -13.47
CA PHE A 118 -5.60 6.09 -12.27
C PHE A 118 -6.85 7.01 -12.31
N VAL A 119 -6.77 8.18 -12.95
CA VAL A 119 -7.93 9.08 -13.12
C VAL A 119 -9.01 8.41 -13.96
N ALA A 120 -8.63 7.83 -15.09
CA ALA A 120 -9.57 7.16 -15.98
C ALA A 120 -10.19 5.93 -15.31
N LEU A 121 -9.39 5.14 -14.57
CA LEU A 121 -9.89 4.00 -13.81
C LEU A 121 -10.91 4.42 -12.75
N LEU A 122 -10.65 5.48 -11.99
CA LEU A 122 -11.60 6.03 -11.01
C LEU A 122 -12.89 6.49 -11.68
N GLY A 123 -12.77 7.21 -12.80
CA GLY A 123 -13.93 7.67 -13.56
C GLY A 123 -14.78 6.51 -14.10
N GLU A 124 -14.15 5.50 -14.66
CA GLU A 124 -14.82 4.33 -15.21
C GLU A 124 -15.47 3.46 -14.11
N ALA A 125 -14.76 3.27 -12.98
CA ALA A 125 -15.26 2.56 -11.82
C ALA A 125 -16.52 3.22 -11.23
N TYR A 126 -16.55 4.55 -11.14
CA TYR A 126 -17.68 5.29 -10.59
C TYR A 126 -18.83 5.42 -11.58
N HIS A 127 -18.56 5.89 -12.81
CA HIS A 127 -19.63 6.24 -13.77
C HIS A 127 -20.20 5.01 -14.50
N SER A 128 -19.33 4.08 -14.92
CA SER A 128 -19.73 2.99 -15.81
C SER A 128 -20.08 1.71 -15.06
N PHE A 129 -19.23 1.27 -14.15
CA PHE A 129 -19.37 -0.02 -13.49
C PHE A 129 -19.92 0.04 -12.07
N LYS A 130 -20.10 1.25 -11.50
CA LYS A 130 -20.62 1.44 -10.13
C LYS A 130 -19.85 0.65 -9.06
N LEU A 131 -18.56 0.46 -9.28
CA LEU A 131 -17.64 -0.18 -8.33
C LEU A 131 -17.32 0.73 -7.13
N LEU A 132 -17.38 2.03 -7.33
CA LEU A 132 -17.19 3.05 -6.29
C LEU A 132 -18.48 3.84 -6.08
N ASP A 133 -18.72 4.23 -4.86
CA ASP A 133 -19.69 5.28 -4.55
C ASP A 133 -19.05 6.68 -4.68
N LYS A 134 -19.86 7.73 -4.46
CA LYS A 134 -19.39 9.11 -4.60
C LYS A 134 -18.31 9.48 -3.58
N SER A 135 -18.41 8.97 -2.36
CA SER A 135 -17.46 9.24 -1.28
C SER A 135 -16.12 8.57 -1.58
N GLU A 136 -16.14 7.28 -1.92
CA GLU A 136 -14.96 6.50 -2.32
C GLU A 136 -14.27 7.13 -3.53
N TRP A 137 -15.05 7.48 -4.57
CA TRP A 137 -14.51 8.13 -5.76
C TRP A 137 -13.81 9.46 -5.43
N SER A 138 -14.45 10.30 -4.62
CA SER A 138 -13.90 11.60 -4.23
C SER A 138 -12.61 11.41 -3.42
N TYR A 139 -12.61 10.49 -2.46
CA TYR A 139 -11.46 10.18 -1.63
C TYR A 139 -10.27 9.68 -2.47
N PHE A 140 -10.46 8.66 -3.28
CA PHE A 140 -9.39 8.10 -4.10
C PHE A 140 -8.91 9.07 -5.19
N HIS A 141 -9.78 9.99 -5.63
CA HIS A 141 -9.37 11.05 -6.54
C HIS A 141 -8.35 12.01 -5.90
N GLU A 142 -8.50 12.34 -4.62
CA GLU A 142 -7.52 13.15 -3.89
C GLU A 142 -6.27 12.31 -3.56
N LEU A 143 -6.43 11.08 -3.09
CA LEU A 143 -5.32 10.19 -2.75
C LEU A 143 -4.36 9.95 -3.92
N ARG A 144 -4.86 9.85 -5.16
CA ARG A 144 -3.99 9.69 -6.34
C ARG A 144 -2.99 10.84 -6.51
N LYS A 145 -3.33 12.05 -6.06
CA LYS A 145 -2.41 13.20 -6.15
C LYS A 145 -1.16 12.93 -5.30
N VAL A 146 -1.36 12.40 -4.09
CA VAL A 146 -0.27 12.01 -3.19
C VAL A 146 0.62 10.96 -3.86
N ARG A 147 0.03 9.93 -4.46
CA ARG A 147 0.75 8.86 -5.16
C ARG A 147 1.63 9.41 -6.31
N ASN A 148 1.17 10.43 -7.02
CA ASN A 148 1.93 11.02 -8.11
C ASN A 148 3.15 11.83 -7.62
N TYR A 149 3.18 12.26 -6.36
CA TYR A 149 4.32 12.96 -5.74
C TYR A 149 5.42 12.02 -5.20
N VAL A 150 5.41 10.75 -5.57
CA VAL A 150 6.50 9.80 -5.25
C VAL A 150 7.82 10.22 -5.91
N HIS A 151 7.77 10.93 -7.04
CA HIS A 151 8.96 11.44 -7.69
C HIS A 151 9.43 12.74 -7.02
N LEU A 152 10.63 12.71 -6.44
CA LEU A 152 11.26 13.87 -5.76
C LEU A 152 11.21 15.17 -6.59
N LYS A 153 11.31 15.05 -7.92
CA LYS A 153 11.23 16.18 -8.83
C LYS A 153 9.81 16.78 -8.97
N ALA A 154 8.77 15.96 -8.76
CA ALA A 154 7.38 16.44 -8.78
C ALA A 154 6.95 17.05 -7.44
N ALA A 155 7.71 16.79 -6.38
CA ALA A 155 7.48 17.31 -5.02
C ALA A 155 7.88 18.79 -4.85
N ASP A 156 8.51 19.41 -5.85
CA ASP A 156 9.05 20.80 -5.80
C ASP A 156 8.04 21.86 -5.30
N PHE A 157 6.75 21.63 -5.51
CA PHE A 157 5.68 22.54 -5.06
C PHE A 157 5.05 22.19 -3.71
N GLN A 158 5.39 21.04 -3.12
CA GLN A 158 4.80 20.56 -1.87
C GLN A 158 5.84 20.15 -0.81
N GLU A 159 7.06 20.66 -0.93
CA GLU A 159 8.18 20.36 -0.04
C GLU A 159 7.89 20.68 1.45
N HIS A 160 6.84 21.49 1.69
CA HIS A 160 6.41 21.90 3.03
C HIS A 160 5.10 21.24 3.48
N THR A 161 4.49 20.35 2.69
CA THR A 161 3.27 19.67 3.09
C THR A 161 3.63 18.42 3.87
N ALA A 162 3.40 18.44 5.18
CA ALA A 162 3.54 17.24 6.01
C ALA A 162 2.34 16.32 5.79
N TYR A 163 2.61 15.04 5.51
CA TYR A 163 1.59 14.00 5.54
C TYR A 163 1.37 13.57 6.98
N THR A 164 0.11 13.42 7.37
CA THR A 164 -0.26 13.18 8.77
C THR A 164 -0.64 11.74 9.04
N VAL A 165 -0.59 11.36 10.31
CA VAL A 165 -1.04 10.04 10.79
C VAL A 165 -2.54 9.88 10.58
N GLU A 166 -3.31 10.95 10.71
CA GLU A 166 -4.75 10.97 10.46
C GLU A 166 -5.07 10.63 9.00
N GLU A 167 -4.35 11.22 8.03
CA GLU A 167 -4.51 10.92 6.61
C GLU A 167 -4.13 9.47 6.29
N ALA A 168 -3.04 8.96 6.89
CA ALA A 168 -2.63 7.58 6.72
C ALA A 168 -3.65 6.59 7.30
N ASN A 169 -4.20 6.87 8.48
CA ASN A 169 -5.26 6.06 9.09
C ASN A 169 -6.55 6.08 8.27
N GLU A 170 -6.95 7.25 7.74
CA GLU A 170 -8.11 7.35 6.86
C GLU A 170 -7.92 6.51 5.60
N ALA A 171 -6.73 6.56 4.98
CA ALA A 171 -6.41 5.75 3.81
C ALA A 171 -6.51 4.25 4.08
N LEU A 172 -5.99 3.78 5.21
CA LEU A 172 -6.09 2.38 5.61
C LEU A 172 -7.54 1.96 5.85
N GLN A 173 -8.35 2.83 6.47
CA GLN A 173 -9.78 2.58 6.67
C GLN A 173 -10.54 2.52 5.35
N MET A 174 -10.27 3.44 4.43
CA MET A 174 -10.90 3.46 3.11
C MET A 174 -10.52 2.24 2.27
N LEU A 175 -9.27 1.79 2.35
CA LEU A 175 -8.81 0.56 1.70
C LEU A 175 -9.56 -0.67 2.25
N GLU A 176 -9.71 -0.76 3.57
CA GLU A 176 -10.42 -1.84 4.22
C GLU A 176 -11.92 -1.84 3.85
N GLN A 177 -12.58 -0.69 3.86
CA GLN A 177 -13.98 -0.55 3.43
C GLN A 177 -14.15 -0.97 1.97
N PHE A 178 -13.28 -0.50 1.08
CA PHE A 178 -13.24 -0.90 -0.32
C PHE A 178 -13.14 -2.42 -0.46
N ARG A 179 -12.18 -3.05 0.20
CA ARG A 179 -11.97 -4.50 0.16
C ARG A 179 -13.19 -5.28 0.67
N GLN A 180 -13.73 -4.91 1.82
CA GLN A 180 -14.87 -5.58 2.47
C GLN A 180 -16.14 -5.57 1.63
N LYS A 181 -16.34 -4.57 0.81
CA LYS A 181 -17.47 -4.46 -0.11
C LYS A 181 -17.51 -5.63 -1.10
N PHE A 182 -16.35 -6.09 -1.56
CA PHE A 182 -16.26 -7.15 -2.58
C PHE A 182 -16.14 -8.55 -1.98
N ILE A 183 -15.66 -8.71 -0.76
CA ILE A 183 -15.64 -10.00 -0.06
C ILE A 183 -17.07 -10.46 0.27
N LYS A 184 -17.97 -9.53 0.64
CA LYS A 184 -19.35 -9.86 1.02
C LYS A 184 -20.25 -10.21 -0.16
N THR A 185 -19.78 -10.00 -1.37
CA THR A 185 -20.58 -10.20 -2.60
C THR A 185 -20.34 -11.57 -3.25
N GLN A 186 -19.41 -12.36 -2.71
CA GLN A 186 -19.17 -13.75 -3.09
C GLN A 186 -19.95 -14.71 -2.17
#